data_9a9a18671f32c0195b9861b8db30a592
#
_entry.id   9a9a18671f32c0195b9861b8db30a592
#
_cell.length_a   1.000
_cell.length_b   1.000
_cell.length_c   1.000
_cell.angle_alpha   90.00
_cell.angle_beta   90.00
_cell.angle_gamma   90.00
#
_symmetry.space_group_name_H-M   'P 1'
#
loop_
_entity.id
_entity.type
_entity.pdbx_description
1 polymer ?
#
loop_
_entity_poly.entity_id
_entity_poly.type
_entity_poly.pdbx_seq_one_letter_code
_entity_poly.pdbx_strand_id
1 'polypeptide(L)'
;MIALAHLCDTFPGNANWMKWYSAIVLHSKYYQQAAAKVDQPFNVLPAAVYKESEARLIPEGKDWTPLRAGDRDSYVQPVRRGVPLGGEYYLRRFPVWFDFRGNSSVLLSEAKALSAAAQLRGDVETEDLAQQQAQWLLGRNPFSASVMYGEGYDWTPLYSVRSGQMVGALPVGIETREYNDAPYWPTQICWTYKEVWTQPVGEWIWLMQDLHGAPVIEGTVDGSRGEPIEFREEKTGRVIRVAVNAADGKFRTRLPQGRYTARHGAARTTVAALSGGIYHVELRADRAFDFKVTGETTAANEVTLHIHAEGAGAHTLEIRGSNLQLQEAVTQNIALRPGHDAELVSRGRIVATGTPWVIVVIPDGVLSAHREVTGIAGVKE
;
A
#
# COMPACT_ATOMS: atom_id res chain seq x y z
N MET A 1 -1.44 6.84 7.99
CA MET A 1 -1.99 6.51 6.66
C MET A 1 -3.48 6.22 6.69
N ILE A 2 -3.99 5.32 7.55
CA ILE A 2 -5.41 4.92 7.57
C ILE A 2 -6.37 6.11 7.63
N ALA A 3 -6.17 7.02 8.59
CA ALA A 3 -7.03 8.21 8.72
C ALA A 3 -6.97 9.13 7.48
N LEU A 4 -5.79 9.27 6.86
CA LEU A 4 -5.64 10.06 5.64
C LEU A 4 -6.34 9.41 4.45
N ALA A 5 -6.31 8.07 4.34
CA ALA A 5 -7.04 7.36 3.31
C ALA A 5 -8.56 7.58 3.45
N HIS A 6 -9.09 7.44 4.65
CA HIS A 6 -10.50 7.75 4.92
C HIS A 6 -10.89 9.20 4.63
N LEU A 7 -9.99 10.17 4.90
CA LEU A 7 -10.23 11.56 4.53
C LEU A 7 -10.27 11.75 3.01
N CYS A 8 -9.39 11.09 2.26
CA CYS A 8 -9.40 11.13 0.79
C CYS A 8 -10.71 10.55 0.21
N ASP A 9 -11.17 9.44 0.75
CA ASP A 9 -12.42 8.79 0.29
C ASP A 9 -13.67 9.59 0.66
N THR A 10 -13.70 10.12 1.89
CA THR A 10 -14.87 10.85 2.40
C THR A 10 -15.01 12.24 1.80
N PHE A 11 -13.89 12.90 1.49
CA PHE A 11 -13.84 14.28 1.02
C PHE A 11 -13.04 14.44 -0.29
N PRO A 12 -13.42 13.79 -1.40
CA PRO A 12 -12.63 13.78 -2.63
C PRO A 12 -12.45 15.16 -3.27
N GLY A 13 -13.35 16.11 -3.03
CA GLY A 13 -13.27 17.50 -3.50
C GLY A 13 -12.58 18.48 -2.55
N ASN A 14 -12.02 18.03 -1.43
CA ASN A 14 -11.40 18.93 -0.45
C ASN A 14 -10.08 19.51 -0.97
N ALA A 15 -9.84 20.80 -0.71
CA ALA A 15 -8.61 21.50 -1.12
C ALA A 15 -7.32 20.87 -0.55
N ASN A 16 -7.39 20.15 0.57
CA ASN A 16 -6.25 19.44 1.15
C ASN A 16 -6.10 18.00 0.65
N TRP A 17 -6.95 17.55 -0.27
CA TRP A 17 -6.94 16.16 -0.75
C TRP A 17 -5.55 15.72 -1.23
N MET A 18 -4.89 16.53 -2.06
CA MET A 18 -3.54 16.21 -2.55
C MET A 18 -2.48 16.18 -1.44
N LYS A 19 -2.63 16.93 -0.35
CA LYS A 19 -1.72 16.85 0.80
C LYS A 19 -1.87 15.51 1.52
N TRP A 20 -3.10 15.05 1.71
CA TRP A 20 -3.38 13.75 2.33
C TRP A 20 -2.89 12.62 1.45
N TYR A 21 -3.24 12.66 0.17
CA TYR A 21 -2.85 11.65 -0.81
C TYR A 21 -1.33 11.56 -0.97
N SER A 22 -0.64 12.67 -1.16
CA SER A 22 0.82 12.68 -1.30
C SER A 22 1.53 12.19 -0.03
N ALA A 23 1.03 12.51 1.16
CA ALA A 23 1.59 11.96 2.39
C ALA A 23 1.48 10.43 2.45
N ILE A 24 0.37 9.86 1.96
CA ILE A 24 0.19 8.40 1.85
C ILE A 24 1.19 7.82 0.85
N VAL A 25 1.36 8.44 -0.33
CA VAL A 25 2.33 8.00 -1.35
C VAL A 25 3.75 8.05 -0.80
N LEU A 26 4.16 9.16 -0.19
CA LEU A 26 5.49 9.32 0.40
C LEU A 26 5.77 8.25 1.45
N HIS A 27 4.82 7.97 2.32
CA HIS A 27 5.01 6.98 3.37
C HIS A 27 4.98 5.54 2.83
N SER A 28 4.02 5.19 1.98
CA SER A 28 3.87 3.81 1.49
C SER A 28 4.94 3.44 0.45
N LYS A 29 5.16 4.29 -0.58
CA LYS A 29 6.08 4.00 -1.69
C LYS A 29 7.53 4.35 -1.33
N TYR A 30 7.77 5.60 -0.92
CA TYR A 30 9.14 6.11 -0.77
C TYR A 30 9.78 5.77 0.58
N TYR A 31 8.98 5.41 1.59
CA TYR A 31 9.52 4.93 2.86
C TYR A 31 9.33 3.43 3.03
N GLN A 32 8.12 2.92 3.21
CA GLN A 32 7.89 1.53 3.60
C GLN A 32 8.30 0.51 2.53
N GLN A 33 7.91 0.69 1.26
CA GLN A 33 8.35 -0.21 0.19
C GLN A 33 9.87 -0.18 -0.01
N ALA A 34 10.49 0.99 0.08
CA ALA A 34 11.94 1.11 -0.04
C ALA A 34 12.67 0.47 1.13
N ALA A 35 12.19 0.71 2.35
CA ALA A 35 12.81 0.21 3.58
C ALA A 35 12.64 -1.31 3.75
N ALA A 36 11.50 -1.88 3.36
CA ALA A 36 11.27 -3.33 3.41
C ALA A 36 12.27 -4.12 2.55
N LYS A 37 12.76 -3.54 1.46
CA LYS A 37 13.78 -4.16 0.58
C LYS A 37 15.13 -4.39 1.28
N VAL A 38 15.36 -3.77 2.42
CA VAL A 38 16.58 -3.97 3.23
C VAL A 38 16.56 -5.32 3.97
N ASP A 39 15.37 -5.88 4.23
CA ASP A 39 15.18 -7.15 4.95
C ASP A 39 14.85 -8.31 3.98
N GLN A 40 15.71 -8.55 3.00
CA GLN A 40 15.55 -9.68 2.09
C GLN A 40 15.84 -11.02 2.80
N PRO A 41 15.12 -12.11 2.47
CA PRO A 41 14.04 -12.21 1.45
C PRO A 41 12.64 -11.96 2.02
N PHE A 42 12.50 -11.55 3.27
CA PHE A 42 11.21 -11.51 3.98
C PHE A 42 10.47 -10.21 3.78
N ASN A 43 11.15 -9.12 3.46
CA ASN A 43 10.59 -7.78 3.27
C ASN A 43 9.80 -7.30 4.51
N VAL A 44 10.30 -7.57 5.70
CA VAL A 44 9.66 -7.10 6.93
C VAL A 44 9.71 -5.58 6.98
N LEU A 45 8.59 -4.98 7.36
CA LEU A 45 8.52 -3.53 7.55
C LEU A 45 9.43 -3.10 8.71
N PRO A 46 10.16 -2.00 8.55
CA PRO A 46 11.10 -1.55 9.57
C PRO A 46 10.39 -0.90 10.74
N ALA A 47 11.05 -0.87 11.89
CA ALA A 47 10.55 -0.14 13.06
C ALA A 47 10.38 1.36 12.76
N ALA A 48 11.47 2.03 12.40
CA ALA A 48 11.50 3.45 12.00
C ALA A 48 12.91 3.88 11.57
N VAL A 49 13.01 5.13 11.13
CA VAL A 49 14.27 5.87 11.05
C VAL A 49 14.46 6.63 12.36
N TYR A 50 15.59 6.41 12.99
CA TYR A 50 15.97 7.03 14.27
C TYR A 50 17.12 8.01 14.07
N LYS A 51 17.18 9.01 14.91
CA LYS A 51 18.18 10.06 14.87
C LYS A 51 18.96 10.10 16.19
N GLU A 52 20.29 10.09 16.14
CA GLU A 52 21.13 10.06 17.37
C GLU A 52 20.83 11.24 18.31
N SER A 53 20.61 12.43 17.77
CA SER A 53 20.32 13.61 18.59
C SER A 53 18.97 13.55 19.33
N GLU A 54 18.09 12.60 19.01
CA GLU A 54 16.85 12.35 19.76
C GLU A 54 17.12 11.81 21.17
N ALA A 55 18.34 11.31 21.45
CA ALA A 55 18.77 10.95 22.80
C ALA A 55 18.54 12.06 23.83
N ARG A 56 18.54 13.34 23.39
CA ARG A 56 18.19 14.49 24.25
C ARG A 56 16.75 14.50 24.76
N LEU A 57 15.86 13.75 24.06
CA LEU A 57 14.43 13.67 24.41
C LEU A 57 14.14 12.55 25.42
N ILE A 58 15.15 11.75 25.80
CA ILE A 58 14.99 10.71 26.81
C ILE A 58 14.65 11.38 28.14
N PRO A 59 13.46 11.10 28.72
CA PRO A 59 13.03 11.74 29.95
C PRO A 59 13.94 11.34 31.12
N GLU A 60 14.19 12.29 32.01
CA GLU A 60 14.85 12.01 33.28
C GLU A 60 13.86 11.28 34.21
N GLY A 61 14.25 10.14 34.71
CA GLY A 61 13.74 9.62 35.99
C GLY A 61 12.56 8.65 35.99
N LYS A 62 12.41 7.65 35.09
CA LYS A 62 11.65 6.41 35.40
C LYS A 62 12.08 5.22 34.53
N ASP A 63 12.71 4.27 35.18
CA ASP A 63 13.19 3.01 34.62
C ASP A 63 12.08 1.95 34.46
N TRP A 64 11.28 2.06 33.44
CA TRP A 64 10.45 0.92 33.03
C TRP A 64 10.52 0.63 31.52
N THR A 65 11.50 1.26 30.88
CA THR A 65 11.90 0.94 29.50
C THR A 65 13.35 0.46 29.50
N PRO A 66 13.78 -0.33 28.50
CA PRO A 66 15.19 -0.73 28.35
C PRO A 66 16.13 0.46 28.18
N LEU A 67 15.61 1.61 27.82
CA LEU A 67 16.34 2.88 27.74
C LEU A 67 16.39 3.50 29.14
N ARG A 68 17.57 3.51 29.76
CA ARG A 68 17.75 4.12 31.06
C ARG A 68 17.53 5.62 30.98
N ALA A 69 16.67 6.13 31.84
CA ALA A 69 16.41 7.56 31.95
C ALA A 69 17.72 8.36 32.12
N GLY A 70 17.88 9.41 31.29
CA GLY A 70 19.07 10.26 31.32
C GLY A 70 20.36 9.65 30.74
N ASP A 71 20.38 8.37 30.39
CA ASP A 71 21.53 7.71 29.77
C ASP A 71 21.45 7.79 28.24
N ARG A 72 22.12 8.78 27.66
CA ARG A 72 22.15 8.97 26.19
C ARG A 72 22.78 7.78 25.46
N ASP A 73 23.77 7.14 26.05
CA ASP A 73 24.46 6.02 25.43
C ASP A 73 23.55 4.79 25.33
N SER A 74 22.62 4.60 26.26
CA SER A 74 21.62 3.54 26.20
C SER A 74 20.69 3.64 24.99
N TYR A 75 20.55 4.83 24.40
CA TYR A 75 19.81 5.07 23.16
C TYR A 75 20.74 5.04 21.94
N VAL A 76 21.82 5.82 21.96
CA VAL A 76 22.68 6.03 20.79
C VAL A 76 23.35 4.74 20.34
N GLN A 77 23.87 3.94 21.26
CA GLN A 77 24.57 2.69 20.91
C GLN A 77 23.64 1.68 20.21
N PRO A 78 22.44 1.38 20.69
CA PRO A 78 21.49 0.56 19.96
C PRO A 78 21.06 1.16 18.60
N VAL A 79 20.82 2.48 18.51
CA VAL A 79 20.44 3.14 17.25
C VAL A 79 21.51 2.92 16.18
N ARG A 80 22.77 3.07 16.52
CA ARG A 80 23.93 2.86 15.61
C ARG A 80 24.08 1.42 15.11
N ARG A 81 23.41 0.45 15.71
CA ARG A 81 23.38 -0.95 15.21
C ARG A 81 22.44 -1.12 14.02
N GLY A 82 21.61 -0.13 13.72
CA GLY A 82 20.76 -0.10 12.52
C GLY A 82 21.56 0.17 11.24
N VAL A 83 20.84 0.26 10.13
CA VAL A 83 21.43 0.58 8.82
C VAL A 83 21.65 2.09 8.72
N PRO A 84 22.90 2.56 8.52
CA PRO A 84 23.17 3.99 8.40
C PRO A 84 22.56 4.55 7.11
N LEU A 85 21.83 5.66 7.25
CA LEU A 85 21.22 6.38 6.12
C LEU A 85 21.99 7.67 5.76
N GLY A 86 23.03 7.99 6.50
CA GLY A 86 23.82 9.21 6.38
C GLY A 86 23.56 10.21 7.51
N GLY A 87 24.58 11.01 7.83
CA GLY A 87 24.55 11.92 8.97
C GLY A 87 24.34 11.14 10.28
N GLU A 88 23.33 11.53 11.04
CA GLU A 88 22.96 10.93 12.31
C GLU A 88 21.72 10.02 12.24
N TYR A 89 21.29 9.60 11.02
CA TYR A 89 20.08 8.82 10.80
C TYR A 89 20.39 7.34 10.57
N TYR A 90 19.59 6.48 11.21
CA TYR A 90 19.68 5.02 11.12
C TYR A 90 18.32 4.38 10.97
N LEU A 91 18.21 3.41 10.05
CA LEU A 91 17.02 2.58 9.88
C LEU A 91 17.13 1.35 10.78
N ARG A 92 16.13 1.11 11.64
CA ARG A 92 16.00 -0.12 12.40
C ARG A 92 15.08 -1.07 11.63
N ARG A 93 15.68 -2.18 11.15
CA ARG A 93 15.02 -3.10 10.21
C ARG A 93 13.89 -3.92 10.81
N PHE A 94 14.04 -4.33 12.07
CA PHE A 94 13.00 -5.12 12.73
C PHE A 94 12.03 -4.23 13.51
N PRO A 95 10.69 -4.51 13.48
CA PRO A 95 9.68 -3.62 14.06
C PRO A 95 9.86 -3.30 15.54
N VAL A 96 10.48 -4.21 16.31
CA VAL A 96 10.73 -4.03 17.75
C VAL A 96 12.18 -4.32 18.06
N TRP A 97 12.90 -3.38 18.64
CA TRP A 97 14.31 -3.52 18.94
C TRP A 97 14.71 -3.02 20.34
N PHE A 98 13.88 -2.23 20.99
CA PHE A 98 14.18 -1.60 22.27
C PHE A 98 13.13 -1.86 23.35
N ASP A 99 12.02 -2.50 23.00
CA ASP A 99 10.93 -2.78 23.92
C ASP A 99 10.96 -4.26 24.35
N PHE A 100 10.35 -4.55 25.47
CA PHE A 100 10.11 -5.90 25.98
C PHE A 100 8.86 -6.54 25.37
N ARG A 101 8.19 -5.87 24.43
CA ARG A 101 7.02 -6.36 23.72
C ARG A 101 7.43 -6.99 22.40
N GLY A 102 6.61 -7.94 21.93
CA GLY A 102 6.80 -8.55 20.65
C GLY A 102 6.25 -7.71 19.48
N ASN A 103 6.53 -8.18 18.27
CA ASN A 103 6.30 -7.43 17.05
C ASN A 103 4.90 -7.53 16.45
N SER A 104 4.03 -8.45 16.93
CA SER A 104 2.79 -8.78 16.21
C SER A 104 1.89 -7.56 15.98
N SER A 105 1.61 -6.76 17.01
CA SER A 105 0.78 -5.56 16.86
C SER A 105 1.40 -4.50 15.95
N VAL A 106 2.70 -4.22 16.12
CA VAL A 106 3.38 -3.21 15.30
C VAL A 106 3.29 -3.60 13.82
N LEU A 107 3.66 -4.84 13.50
CA LEU A 107 3.66 -5.35 12.14
C LEU A 107 2.26 -5.35 11.51
N LEU A 108 1.24 -5.74 12.28
CA LEU A 108 -0.15 -5.76 11.81
C LEU A 108 -0.72 -4.35 11.59
N SER A 109 -0.42 -3.40 12.48
CA SER A 109 -0.83 -2.00 12.32
C SER A 109 -0.19 -1.37 11.07
N GLU A 110 1.07 -1.65 10.81
CA GLU A 110 1.78 -1.19 9.61
C GLU A 110 1.21 -1.84 8.35
N ALA A 111 0.98 -3.15 8.37
CA ALA A 111 0.35 -3.88 7.27
C ALA A 111 -1.06 -3.36 6.96
N LYS A 112 -1.87 -3.07 7.99
CA LYS A 112 -3.20 -2.46 7.81
C LYS A 112 -3.11 -1.07 7.20
N ALA A 113 -2.13 -0.28 7.60
CA ALA A 113 -1.91 1.04 7.03
C ALA A 113 -1.49 0.97 5.54
N LEU A 114 -0.66 -0.03 5.17
CA LEU A 114 -0.31 -0.31 3.78
C LEU A 114 -1.51 -0.75 2.95
N SER A 115 -2.34 -1.66 3.48
CA SER A 115 -3.54 -2.12 2.79
C SER A 115 -4.50 -0.95 2.50
N ALA A 116 -4.74 -0.06 3.48
CA ALA A 116 -5.55 1.14 3.27
C ALA A 116 -4.95 2.08 2.20
N ALA A 117 -3.62 2.23 2.18
CA ALA A 117 -2.93 3.00 1.15
C ALA A 117 -3.05 2.35 -0.24
N ALA A 118 -2.92 1.02 -0.31
CA ALA A 118 -3.05 0.25 -1.52
C ALA A 118 -4.44 0.39 -2.15
N GLN A 119 -5.48 0.25 -1.34
CA GLN A 119 -6.87 0.39 -1.79
C GLN A 119 -7.15 1.78 -2.35
N LEU A 120 -6.74 2.85 -1.66
CA LEU A 120 -6.90 4.22 -2.14
C LEU A 120 -6.15 4.47 -3.45
N ARG A 121 -4.92 3.97 -3.58
CA ARG A 121 -4.04 4.22 -4.73
C ARG A 121 -4.27 3.25 -5.89
N GLY A 122 -4.97 2.13 -5.68
CA GLY A 122 -5.01 1.03 -6.63
C GLY A 122 -3.63 0.39 -6.84
N ASP A 123 -2.79 0.35 -5.80
CA ASP A 123 -1.39 -0.09 -5.87
C ASP A 123 -1.25 -1.54 -5.39
N VAL A 124 -1.18 -2.45 -6.35
CA VAL A 124 -1.07 -3.90 -6.12
C VAL A 124 0.23 -4.26 -5.39
N GLU A 125 1.32 -3.55 -5.64
CA GLU A 125 2.62 -3.84 -5.00
C GLU A 125 2.60 -3.49 -3.50
N THR A 126 1.93 -2.39 -3.15
CA THR A 126 1.69 -2.04 -1.73
C THR A 126 0.82 -3.08 -1.03
N GLU A 127 -0.20 -3.61 -1.72
CA GLU A 127 -1.06 -4.69 -1.19
C GLU A 127 -0.27 -5.99 -1.00
N ASP A 128 0.54 -6.38 -2.00
CA ASP A 128 1.42 -7.55 -1.89
C ASP A 128 2.35 -7.44 -0.68
N LEU A 129 2.88 -6.25 -0.41
CA LEU A 129 3.73 -6.01 0.76
C LEU A 129 2.95 -6.15 2.08
N ALA A 130 1.70 -5.67 2.15
CA ALA A 130 0.83 -5.88 3.31
C ALA A 130 0.56 -7.36 3.55
N GLN A 131 0.27 -8.15 2.49
CA GLN A 131 0.09 -9.60 2.57
C GLN A 131 1.36 -10.32 3.05
N GLN A 132 2.54 -9.88 2.63
CA GLN A 132 3.81 -10.45 3.08
C GLN A 132 4.02 -10.32 4.58
N GLN A 133 3.53 -9.24 5.22
CA GLN A 133 3.59 -9.08 6.66
C GLN A 133 2.71 -10.12 7.39
N ALA A 134 1.48 -10.34 6.89
CA ALA A 134 0.62 -11.41 7.40
C ALA A 134 1.25 -12.80 7.23
N GLN A 135 1.83 -13.07 6.05
CA GLN A 135 2.53 -14.31 5.76
C GLN A 135 3.75 -14.51 6.67
N TRP A 136 4.44 -13.43 7.04
CA TRP A 136 5.56 -13.51 7.98
C TRP A 136 5.12 -14.07 9.32
N LEU A 137 3.98 -13.63 9.84
CA LEU A 137 3.40 -14.17 11.07
C LEU A 137 2.94 -15.63 10.93
N LEU A 138 2.60 -16.06 9.73
CA LEU A 138 2.16 -17.44 9.44
C LEU A 138 3.28 -18.42 9.05
N GLY A 139 4.56 -18.00 9.16
CA GLY A 139 5.69 -18.89 8.96
C GLY A 139 6.62 -18.53 7.79
N ARG A 140 6.33 -17.52 6.97
CA ARG A 140 7.27 -16.97 5.99
C ARG A 140 8.28 -16.06 6.70
N ASN A 141 9.04 -16.63 7.61
CA ASN A 141 9.98 -15.96 8.49
C ASN A 141 11.28 -16.79 8.65
N PRO A 142 12.32 -16.26 9.28
CA PRO A 142 13.60 -16.97 9.45
C PRO A 142 13.50 -18.28 10.24
N PHE A 143 12.39 -18.51 10.93
CA PHE A 143 12.18 -19.69 11.78
C PHE A 143 11.41 -20.80 11.06
N SER A 144 10.79 -20.51 9.90
CA SER A 144 9.85 -21.39 9.19
C SER A 144 8.72 -21.90 10.09
N ALA A 145 8.34 -21.10 11.09
CA ALA A 145 7.33 -21.45 12.09
C ALA A 145 6.30 -20.33 12.26
N SER A 146 5.03 -20.71 12.39
CA SER A 146 3.94 -19.78 12.62
C SER A 146 4.01 -19.16 14.00
N VAL A 147 3.81 -17.83 14.07
CA VAL A 147 3.60 -17.14 15.33
C VAL A 147 2.18 -17.38 15.86
N MET A 148 1.24 -17.69 14.97
CA MET A 148 -0.13 -18.02 15.33
C MET A 148 -0.22 -19.50 15.75
N TYR A 149 -0.72 -19.75 16.96
CA TYR A 149 -0.78 -21.10 17.53
C TYR A 149 -1.72 -22.02 16.74
N GLY A 150 -1.24 -23.21 16.41
CA GLY A 150 -2.03 -24.24 15.73
C GLY A 150 -2.26 -24.00 14.25
N GLU A 151 -1.73 -22.94 13.67
CA GLU A 151 -1.81 -22.62 12.25
C GLU A 151 -0.46 -22.82 11.55
N GLY A 152 -0.48 -23.35 10.34
CA GLY A 152 0.73 -23.67 9.58
C GLY A 152 1.33 -25.03 9.91
N TYR A 153 2.58 -25.24 9.48
CA TYR A 153 3.29 -26.52 9.64
C TYR A 153 3.89 -26.70 11.04
N ASP A 154 4.43 -25.64 11.59
CA ASP A 154 5.06 -25.61 12.92
C ASP A 154 4.73 -24.30 13.63
N TRP A 155 4.63 -24.33 14.93
CA TRP A 155 4.31 -23.17 15.76
C TRP A 155 4.85 -23.30 17.18
N THR A 156 5.04 -22.19 17.87
CA THR A 156 5.46 -22.19 19.27
C THR A 156 4.25 -22.28 20.21
N PRO A 157 4.36 -22.98 21.35
CA PRO A 157 3.33 -22.96 22.38
C PRO A 157 3.09 -21.56 22.94
N LEU A 158 1.83 -21.26 23.28
CA LEU A 158 1.48 -20.04 24.00
C LEU A 158 1.88 -20.11 25.48
N TYR A 159 1.76 -18.99 26.18
CA TYR A 159 1.89 -18.94 27.63
C TYR A 159 0.62 -19.52 28.28
N SER A 160 0.58 -20.85 28.41
CA SER A 160 -0.61 -21.61 28.76
C SER A 160 -1.18 -21.33 30.16
N VAL A 161 -0.37 -20.83 31.08
CA VAL A 161 -0.83 -20.50 32.45
C VAL A 161 -1.87 -19.36 32.46
N ARG A 162 -1.76 -18.42 31.51
CA ARG A 162 -2.64 -17.25 31.42
C ARG A 162 -3.58 -17.29 30.23
N SER A 163 -3.06 -17.63 29.06
CA SER A 163 -3.79 -17.53 27.80
C SER A 163 -4.41 -18.84 27.36
N GLY A 164 -3.92 -19.98 27.86
CA GLY A 164 -4.26 -21.28 27.31
C GLY A 164 -3.64 -21.50 25.93
N GLN A 165 -3.97 -22.65 25.33
CA GLN A 165 -3.53 -23.01 23.98
C GLN A 165 -4.78 -23.02 23.07
N MET A 166 -4.98 -21.96 22.34
CA MET A 166 -6.14 -21.76 21.46
C MET A 166 -5.66 -21.67 20.02
N VAL A 167 -6.13 -22.58 19.17
CA VAL A 167 -5.85 -22.54 17.72
C VAL A 167 -6.31 -21.21 17.14
N GLY A 168 -5.47 -20.58 16.33
CA GLY A 168 -5.72 -19.25 15.76
C GLY A 168 -5.39 -18.09 16.70
N ALA A 169 -4.93 -18.36 17.92
CA ALA A 169 -4.51 -17.29 18.83
C ALA A 169 -3.15 -16.71 18.41
N LEU A 170 -3.09 -15.38 18.37
CA LEU A 170 -1.88 -14.64 18.04
C LEU A 170 -1.29 -14.00 19.30
N PRO A 171 -0.05 -14.37 19.68
CA PRO A 171 0.60 -13.80 20.84
C PRO A 171 1.15 -12.39 20.56
N VAL A 172 1.67 -11.76 21.59
CA VAL A 172 2.38 -10.47 21.50
C VAL A 172 3.48 -10.51 20.46
N GLY A 173 4.20 -11.63 20.34
CA GLY A 173 5.07 -11.92 19.20
C GLY A 173 6.56 -12.04 19.56
N ILE A 174 7.40 -11.79 18.60
CA ILE A 174 8.84 -11.97 18.61
C ILE A 174 9.54 -10.66 18.93
N GLU A 175 10.68 -10.73 19.60
CA GLU A 175 11.57 -9.61 19.88
C GLU A 175 12.92 -9.74 19.17
N THR A 176 13.84 -8.83 19.43
CA THR A 176 15.25 -8.94 19.05
C THR A 176 16.12 -9.14 20.27
N ARG A 177 17.31 -9.76 20.09
CA ARG A 177 18.31 -9.88 21.15
C ARG A 177 19.18 -8.63 21.21
N GLU A 178 19.52 -8.23 22.43
CA GLU A 178 20.55 -7.22 22.69
C GLU A 178 20.38 -5.95 21.86
N TYR A 179 19.13 -5.57 21.63
CA TYR A 179 18.80 -4.36 20.84
C TYR A 179 19.38 -4.34 19.42
N ASN A 180 19.57 -5.52 18.80
CA ASN A 180 19.93 -5.62 17.38
C ASN A 180 18.68 -5.73 16.50
N ASP A 181 18.85 -5.97 15.19
CA ASP A 181 17.74 -6.16 14.25
C ASP A 181 17.49 -7.63 13.89
N ALA A 182 18.10 -8.57 14.61
CA ALA A 182 17.90 -9.98 14.38
C ALA A 182 16.70 -10.49 15.20
N PRO A 183 15.62 -10.99 14.56
CA PRO A 183 14.49 -11.53 15.28
C PRO A 183 14.92 -12.73 16.13
N TYR A 184 14.36 -12.83 17.31
CA TYR A 184 14.65 -13.87 18.26
C TYR A 184 13.36 -14.53 18.74
N TRP A 185 13.29 -15.85 18.59
CA TRP A 185 12.18 -16.64 19.11
C TRP A 185 12.51 -17.12 20.52
N PRO A 186 11.82 -16.64 21.55
CA PRO A 186 12.09 -17.07 22.92
C PRO A 186 11.70 -18.55 23.11
N THR A 187 12.68 -19.37 23.50
CA THR A 187 12.48 -20.80 23.76
C THR A 187 11.84 -21.10 25.11
N GLN A 188 11.98 -20.18 26.06
CA GLN A 188 11.39 -20.29 27.38
C GLN A 188 9.94 -19.85 27.38
N ILE A 189 9.15 -20.28 28.36
CA ILE A 189 7.84 -19.72 28.64
C ILE A 189 8.04 -18.26 29.02
N CYS A 190 7.74 -17.39 28.07
CA CYS A 190 7.86 -15.96 28.25
C CYS A 190 6.46 -15.37 28.35
N TRP A 191 6.09 -14.93 29.54
CA TRP A 191 4.77 -14.38 29.82
C TRP A 191 4.45 -13.12 29.04
N THR A 192 5.43 -12.37 28.60
CA THR A 192 5.20 -11.18 27.76
C THR A 192 5.01 -11.55 26.30
N TYR A 193 5.94 -12.30 25.70
CA TYR A 193 5.95 -12.53 24.26
C TYR A 193 4.95 -13.58 23.79
N LYS A 194 4.66 -14.58 24.63
CA LYS A 194 3.76 -15.68 24.34
C LYS A 194 2.34 -15.47 24.87
N GLU A 195 2.08 -14.39 25.57
CA GLU A 195 0.72 -14.01 25.98
C GLU A 195 -0.14 -13.65 24.78
N VAL A 196 -1.39 -14.05 24.82
CA VAL A 196 -2.39 -13.60 23.83
C VAL A 196 -3.06 -12.34 24.35
N TRP A 197 -2.87 -11.26 23.60
CA TRP A 197 -3.51 -10.00 23.90
C TRP A 197 -4.60 -9.68 22.89
N THR A 198 -5.60 -8.92 23.30
CA THR A 198 -6.69 -8.51 22.42
C THR A 198 -6.22 -7.62 21.27
N GLN A 199 -5.14 -6.86 21.46
CA GLN A 199 -4.62 -5.94 20.47
C GLN A 199 -4.11 -6.68 19.22
N PRO A 200 -3.15 -7.63 19.26
CA PRO A 200 -2.70 -8.35 18.06
C PRO A 200 -3.83 -9.08 17.37
N VAL A 201 -4.75 -9.70 18.13
CA VAL A 201 -5.90 -10.42 17.56
C VAL A 201 -6.86 -9.47 16.86
N GLY A 202 -7.15 -8.33 17.47
CA GLY A 202 -8.02 -7.30 16.88
C GLY A 202 -7.43 -6.72 15.60
N GLU A 203 -6.14 -6.44 15.58
CA GLU A 203 -5.42 -5.93 14.41
C GLU A 203 -5.33 -6.97 13.28
N TRP A 204 -5.16 -8.25 13.63
CA TRP A 204 -5.24 -9.33 12.66
C TRP A 204 -6.62 -9.38 11.97
N ILE A 205 -7.69 -9.37 12.75
CA ILE A 205 -9.07 -9.36 12.21
C ILE A 205 -9.29 -8.14 11.33
N TRP A 206 -8.80 -6.98 11.76
CA TRP A 206 -8.93 -5.73 11.00
C TRP A 206 -8.17 -5.76 9.68
N LEU A 207 -6.94 -6.30 9.66
CA LEU A 207 -6.18 -6.49 8.43
C LEU A 207 -6.86 -7.52 7.52
N MET A 208 -7.35 -8.65 8.08
CA MET A 208 -8.02 -9.68 7.30
C MET A 208 -9.32 -9.20 6.66
N GLN A 209 -9.95 -8.17 7.19
CA GLN A 209 -11.09 -7.54 6.53
C GLN A 209 -10.72 -6.99 5.15
N ASP A 210 -9.52 -6.45 4.98
CA ASP A 210 -9.03 -5.98 3.68
C ASP A 210 -8.49 -7.13 2.82
N LEU A 211 -7.74 -8.05 3.41
CA LEU A 211 -7.02 -9.10 2.68
C LEU A 211 -7.84 -10.37 2.41
N HIS A 212 -9.05 -10.47 2.94
CA HIS A 212 -9.86 -11.68 2.81
C HIS A 212 -10.52 -11.81 1.44
N GLY A 213 -10.24 -12.90 0.77
CA GLY A 213 -10.92 -13.27 -0.46
C GLY A 213 -10.52 -12.45 -1.70
N ALA A 214 -10.89 -12.99 -2.84
CA ALA A 214 -10.67 -12.33 -4.11
C ALA A 214 -11.60 -11.11 -4.28
N PRO A 215 -11.13 -10.02 -4.91
CA PRO A 215 -11.97 -8.86 -5.21
C PRO A 215 -13.19 -9.23 -6.03
N VAL A 216 -14.30 -8.58 -5.72
CA VAL A 216 -15.56 -8.72 -6.45
C VAL A 216 -15.66 -7.58 -7.46
N ILE A 217 -15.89 -7.90 -8.73
CA ILE A 217 -16.19 -6.93 -9.75
C ILE A 217 -17.61 -7.18 -10.23
N GLU A 218 -18.43 -6.15 -10.17
CA GLU A 218 -19.82 -6.20 -10.61
C GLU A 218 -20.19 -4.96 -11.43
N GLY A 219 -21.23 -5.06 -12.23
CA GLY A 219 -21.67 -3.92 -13.00
C GLY A 219 -22.61 -4.26 -14.14
N THR A 220 -22.62 -3.38 -15.13
CA THR A 220 -23.51 -3.47 -16.29
C THR A 220 -22.76 -3.28 -17.59
N VAL A 221 -23.26 -3.96 -18.62
CA VAL A 221 -22.82 -3.81 -20.01
C VAL A 221 -23.99 -3.29 -20.81
N ASP A 222 -23.86 -2.10 -21.36
CA ASP A 222 -24.90 -1.51 -22.19
C ASP A 222 -25.01 -2.23 -23.53
N GLY A 223 -26.23 -2.56 -23.93
CA GLY A 223 -26.53 -3.23 -25.21
C GLY A 223 -26.02 -4.67 -25.31
N SER A 224 -25.64 -5.31 -24.21
CA SER A 224 -25.22 -6.73 -24.22
C SER A 224 -26.36 -7.66 -24.60
N ARG A 225 -26.04 -8.66 -25.41
CA ARG A 225 -26.93 -9.79 -25.75
C ARG A 225 -26.46 -11.10 -25.11
N GLY A 226 -25.64 -11.01 -24.08
CA GLY A 226 -25.08 -12.17 -23.35
C GLY A 226 -23.66 -12.52 -23.77
N GLU A 227 -23.00 -11.72 -24.62
CA GLU A 227 -21.59 -11.91 -24.94
C GLU A 227 -20.75 -11.65 -23.70
N PRO A 228 -19.66 -12.43 -23.49
CA PRO A 228 -18.85 -12.32 -22.30
C PRO A 228 -18.01 -11.02 -22.29
N ILE A 229 -17.72 -10.53 -21.10
CA ILE A 229 -16.69 -9.50 -20.87
C ILE A 229 -15.33 -10.19 -20.82
N GLU A 230 -14.32 -9.57 -21.43
CA GLU A 230 -12.92 -9.94 -21.29
C GLU A 230 -12.24 -8.99 -20.30
N PHE A 231 -11.70 -9.56 -19.21
CA PHE A 231 -10.81 -8.89 -18.29
C PHE A 231 -9.37 -9.30 -18.61
N ARG A 232 -8.58 -8.35 -19.08
CA ARG A 232 -7.14 -8.56 -19.34
C ARG A 232 -6.33 -7.95 -18.20
N GLU A 233 -5.58 -8.79 -17.49
CA GLU A 233 -4.67 -8.33 -16.43
C GLU A 233 -3.45 -7.63 -17.05
N GLU A 234 -3.14 -6.41 -16.59
CA GLU A 234 -2.13 -5.55 -17.22
C GLU A 234 -0.70 -6.10 -17.08
N LYS A 235 -0.36 -6.74 -15.96
CA LYS A 235 1.00 -7.22 -15.67
C LYS A 235 1.36 -8.50 -16.44
N THR A 236 0.43 -9.46 -16.50
CA THR A 236 0.67 -10.78 -17.09
C THR A 236 0.09 -10.95 -18.47
N GLY A 237 -0.85 -10.07 -18.88
CA GLY A 237 -1.62 -10.19 -20.10
C GLY A 237 -2.69 -11.31 -20.07
N ARG A 238 -2.88 -11.97 -18.93
CA ARG A 238 -3.88 -13.03 -18.76
C ARG A 238 -5.27 -12.50 -19.02
N VAL A 239 -6.08 -13.25 -19.80
CA VAL A 239 -7.45 -12.90 -20.11
C VAL A 239 -8.40 -13.83 -19.37
N ILE A 240 -9.40 -13.25 -18.69
CA ILE A 240 -10.48 -13.95 -18.01
C ILE A 240 -11.80 -13.51 -18.64
N ARG A 241 -12.60 -14.49 -19.06
CA ARG A 241 -13.92 -14.23 -19.65
C ARG A 241 -15.01 -14.42 -18.63
N VAL A 242 -15.87 -13.42 -18.50
CA VAL A 242 -16.97 -13.37 -17.53
C VAL A 242 -18.30 -13.29 -18.26
N ALA A 243 -19.21 -14.19 -17.91
CA ALA A 243 -20.55 -14.22 -18.50
C ALA A 243 -21.36 -12.98 -18.07
N VAL A 244 -22.14 -12.46 -19.00
CA VAL A 244 -23.09 -11.36 -18.79
C VAL A 244 -24.51 -11.89 -18.89
N ASN A 245 -25.39 -11.43 -18.03
CA ASN A 245 -26.81 -11.75 -18.11
C ASN A 245 -27.42 -11.07 -19.34
N ALA A 246 -27.92 -11.85 -20.29
CA ALA A 246 -28.50 -11.36 -21.55
C ALA A 246 -29.77 -10.52 -21.35
N ALA A 247 -30.47 -10.67 -20.21
CA ALA A 247 -31.74 -9.98 -19.99
C ALA A 247 -31.57 -8.53 -19.51
N ASP A 248 -30.51 -8.27 -18.66
CA ASP A 248 -30.32 -6.96 -18.04
C ASP A 248 -28.89 -6.42 -18.12
N GLY A 249 -28.00 -7.11 -18.84
CA GLY A 249 -26.61 -6.73 -19.03
C GLY A 249 -25.76 -6.79 -17.77
N LYS A 250 -26.26 -7.34 -16.66
CA LYS A 250 -25.52 -7.38 -15.39
C LYS A 250 -24.52 -8.52 -15.36
N PHE A 251 -23.45 -8.29 -14.63
CA PHE A 251 -22.47 -9.31 -14.30
C PHE A 251 -21.96 -9.14 -12.87
N ARG A 252 -21.47 -10.22 -12.31
CA ARG A 252 -20.73 -10.26 -11.03
C ARG A 252 -19.73 -11.39 -11.06
N THR A 253 -18.49 -11.09 -10.71
CA THR A 253 -17.41 -12.07 -10.73
C THR A 253 -16.42 -11.82 -9.60
N ARG A 254 -15.56 -12.82 -9.34
CA ARG A 254 -14.35 -12.67 -8.51
C ARG A 254 -13.14 -12.88 -9.39
N LEU A 255 -12.20 -11.96 -9.34
CA LEU A 255 -10.93 -12.04 -10.04
C LEU A 255 -9.78 -12.16 -9.04
N PRO A 256 -8.61 -12.68 -9.43
CA PRO A 256 -7.39 -12.44 -8.66
C PRO A 256 -7.15 -10.94 -8.47
N GLN A 257 -6.45 -10.57 -7.41
CA GLN A 257 -6.02 -9.18 -7.26
C GLN A 257 -5.12 -8.76 -8.43
N GLY A 258 -5.30 -7.54 -8.92
CA GLY A 258 -4.55 -7.02 -10.06
C GLY A 258 -5.23 -5.80 -10.69
N ARG A 259 -4.54 -5.23 -11.68
CA ARG A 259 -5.11 -4.18 -12.51
C ARG A 259 -5.57 -4.77 -13.83
N TYR A 260 -6.79 -4.48 -14.21
CA TYR A 260 -7.47 -5.07 -15.37
C TYR A 260 -7.99 -4.01 -16.32
N THR A 261 -7.85 -4.28 -17.63
CA THR A 261 -8.70 -3.66 -18.66
C THR A 261 -9.89 -4.58 -18.93
N ALA A 262 -11.09 -4.11 -18.67
CA ALA A 262 -12.35 -4.78 -18.99
C ALA A 262 -12.82 -4.36 -20.37
N ARG A 263 -13.19 -5.31 -21.23
CA ARG A 263 -13.67 -5.09 -22.61
C ARG A 263 -14.94 -5.86 -22.92
N HIS A 264 -15.85 -5.20 -23.63
CA HIS A 264 -17.03 -5.81 -24.25
C HIS A 264 -17.33 -5.10 -25.57
N GLY A 265 -17.07 -5.75 -26.71
CA GLY A 265 -17.12 -5.10 -28.02
C GLY A 265 -16.19 -3.88 -28.06
N ALA A 266 -16.76 -2.71 -28.39
CA ALA A 266 -16.04 -1.43 -28.38
C ALA A 266 -15.90 -0.80 -26.97
N ALA A 267 -16.75 -1.21 -26.03
CA ALA A 267 -16.74 -0.67 -24.67
C ALA A 267 -15.52 -1.15 -23.91
N ARG A 268 -14.87 -0.25 -23.17
CA ARG A 268 -13.72 -0.58 -22.32
C ARG A 268 -13.60 0.36 -21.14
N THR A 269 -13.03 -0.16 -20.07
CA THR A 269 -12.65 0.61 -18.87
C THR A 269 -11.56 -0.12 -18.12
N THR A 270 -10.93 0.54 -17.15
CA THR A 270 -9.90 -0.07 -16.30
C THR A 270 -10.35 -0.11 -14.84
N VAL A 271 -9.92 -1.14 -14.13
CA VAL A 271 -10.17 -1.32 -12.71
C VAL A 271 -8.94 -1.87 -12.01
N ALA A 272 -8.55 -1.27 -10.88
CA ALA A 272 -7.59 -1.84 -9.95
C ALA A 272 -8.38 -2.63 -8.90
N ALA A 273 -8.31 -3.95 -9.00
CA ALA A 273 -9.05 -4.86 -8.14
C ALA A 273 -8.13 -5.40 -7.05
N LEU A 274 -8.35 -4.98 -5.81
CA LEU A 274 -7.59 -5.40 -4.64
C LEU A 274 -8.41 -6.31 -3.75
N SER A 275 -7.74 -7.13 -2.96
CA SER A 275 -8.38 -8.10 -2.05
C SER A 275 -9.46 -7.45 -1.19
N GLY A 276 -10.55 -8.18 -0.94
CA GLY A 276 -11.67 -7.74 -0.11
C GLY A 276 -12.53 -6.61 -0.70
N GLY A 277 -12.10 -5.96 -1.80
CA GLY A 277 -12.83 -4.85 -2.43
C GLY A 277 -14.01 -5.29 -3.28
N ILE A 278 -15.00 -4.38 -3.42
CA ILE A 278 -16.11 -4.49 -4.37
C ILE A 278 -16.01 -3.31 -5.34
N TYR A 279 -15.87 -3.62 -6.64
CA TYR A 279 -15.64 -2.63 -7.68
C TYR A 279 -16.80 -2.61 -8.65
N HIS A 280 -17.38 -1.42 -8.90
CA HIS A 280 -18.46 -1.23 -9.85
C HIS A 280 -17.90 -0.79 -11.19
N VAL A 281 -18.28 -1.48 -12.25
CA VAL A 281 -17.81 -1.26 -13.61
C VAL A 281 -19.01 -1.09 -14.56
N GLU A 282 -19.04 0.03 -15.27
CA GLU A 282 -20.00 0.27 -16.34
C GLU A 282 -19.27 0.23 -17.69
N LEU A 283 -19.70 -0.67 -18.58
CA LEU A 283 -19.17 -0.79 -19.93
C LEU A 283 -20.18 -0.24 -20.95
N ARG A 284 -19.86 0.91 -21.52
CA ARG A 284 -20.66 1.61 -22.50
C ARG A 284 -19.85 1.87 -23.77
N ALA A 285 -20.38 1.53 -24.92
CA ALA A 285 -19.67 1.71 -26.19
C ALA A 285 -19.47 3.19 -26.56
N ASP A 286 -20.42 4.04 -26.20
CA ASP A 286 -20.39 5.49 -26.43
C ASP A 286 -19.46 6.27 -25.49
N ARG A 287 -18.96 5.61 -24.42
CA ARG A 287 -18.05 6.14 -23.41
C ARG A 287 -16.89 5.21 -23.14
N ALA A 288 -16.48 4.44 -24.13
CA ALA A 288 -15.29 3.61 -24.01
C ALA A 288 -14.07 4.50 -23.74
N PHE A 289 -13.38 4.28 -22.62
CA PHE A 289 -12.24 5.07 -22.26
C PHE A 289 -11.16 4.19 -21.61
N ASP A 290 -9.97 4.25 -22.18
CA ASP A 290 -8.75 3.71 -21.57
C ASP A 290 -7.63 4.73 -21.70
N PHE A 291 -6.79 4.88 -20.69
CA PHE A 291 -5.70 5.81 -20.75
C PHE A 291 -4.50 5.34 -19.95
N LYS A 292 -3.33 5.72 -20.42
CA LYS A 292 -2.05 5.53 -19.76
C LYS A 292 -1.42 6.88 -19.45
N VAL A 293 -0.77 6.95 -18.31
CA VAL A 293 -0.07 8.15 -17.88
C VAL A 293 1.38 7.81 -17.64
N THR A 294 2.27 8.58 -18.22
CA THR A 294 3.71 8.51 -17.95
C THR A 294 4.23 9.91 -17.62
N GLY A 295 5.24 10.00 -16.77
CA GLY A 295 5.84 11.25 -16.38
C GLY A 295 7.35 11.19 -16.49
N GLU A 296 7.96 12.19 -17.08
CA GLU A 296 9.41 12.31 -17.20
C GLU A 296 9.91 13.56 -16.50
N THR A 297 10.98 13.41 -15.72
CA THR A 297 11.68 14.55 -15.12
C THR A 297 12.81 14.99 -16.02
N THR A 298 12.80 16.24 -16.46
CA THR A 298 13.88 16.84 -17.25
C THR A 298 14.97 17.45 -16.36
N ALA A 299 16.15 17.70 -16.92
CA ALA A 299 17.27 18.33 -16.21
C ALA A 299 16.97 19.75 -15.67
N ALA A 300 15.90 20.37 -16.14
CA ALA A 300 15.47 21.73 -15.75
C ALA A 300 14.48 21.75 -14.57
N ASN A 301 14.35 20.65 -13.82
CA ASN A 301 13.34 20.51 -12.76
C ASN A 301 11.89 20.68 -13.26
N GLU A 302 11.65 20.25 -14.48
CA GLU A 302 10.33 20.18 -15.06
C GLU A 302 9.89 18.73 -15.18
N VAL A 303 8.60 18.49 -15.01
CA VAL A 303 7.95 17.22 -15.28
C VAL A 303 7.10 17.37 -16.51
N THR A 304 7.30 16.52 -17.49
CA THR A 304 6.40 16.37 -18.63
C THR A 304 5.54 15.15 -18.40
N LEU A 305 4.25 15.34 -18.41
CA LEU A 305 3.23 14.32 -18.28
C LEU A 305 2.68 14.00 -19.67
N HIS A 306 2.74 12.74 -20.07
CA HIS A 306 2.13 12.23 -21.28
C HIS A 306 0.91 11.39 -20.92
N ILE A 307 -0.23 11.73 -21.46
CA ILE A 307 -1.49 11.01 -21.28
C ILE A 307 -1.92 10.48 -22.66
N HIS A 308 -1.76 9.18 -22.87
CA HIS A 308 -2.25 8.49 -24.05
C HIS A 308 -3.63 7.94 -23.76
N ALA A 309 -4.62 8.38 -24.53
CA ALA A 309 -6.01 7.99 -24.35
C ALA A 309 -6.56 7.40 -25.64
N GLU A 310 -7.34 6.33 -25.50
CA GLU A 310 -8.05 5.69 -26.59
C GLU A 310 -9.49 5.37 -26.17
N GLY A 311 -10.43 5.40 -27.14
CA GLY A 311 -11.83 5.13 -26.85
C GLY A 311 -12.80 5.86 -27.74
N ALA A 312 -13.91 6.31 -27.15
CA ALA A 312 -14.98 7.04 -27.86
C ALA A 312 -15.68 8.01 -26.90
N GLY A 313 -16.06 9.15 -27.42
CA GLY A 313 -16.83 10.16 -26.69
C GLY A 313 -16.02 11.32 -26.18
N ALA A 314 -16.66 12.19 -25.41
CA ALA A 314 -16.02 13.32 -24.74
C ALA A 314 -15.74 12.96 -23.28
N HIS A 315 -14.50 13.17 -22.84
CA HIS A 315 -14.06 12.87 -21.49
C HIS A 315 -13.39 14.08 -20.86
N THR A 316 -13.43 14.13 -19.56
CA THR A 316 -12.76 15.16 -18.76
C THR A 316 -11.66 14.52 -17.93
N LEU A 317 -10.47 15.08 -17.99
CA LEU A 317 -9.33 14.67 -17.16
C LEU A 317 -9.01 15.76 -16.15
N GLU A 318 -9.14 15.43 -14.87
CA GLU A 318 -8.69 16.30 -13.79
C GLU A 318 -7.26 15.90 -13.38
N ILE A 319 -6.32 16.84 -13.45
CA ILE A 319 -4.91 16.62 -13.11
C ILE A 319 -4.63 17.31 -11.78
N ARG A 320 -4.27 16.53 -10.76
CA ARG A 320 -3.88 17.04 -9.44
C ARG A 320 -2.40 16.78 -9.21
N GLY A 321 -1.67 17.75 -8.70
CA GLY A 321 -0.23 17.65 -8.45
C GLY A 321 0.15 18.00 -7.00
N SER A 322 1.20 17.35 -6.50
CA SER A 322 1.88 17.71 -5.26
C SER A 322 3.36 17.85 -5.52
N ASN A 323 3.99 18.85 -4.92
CA ASN A 323 5.36 19.31 -5.22
C ASN A 323 5.56 19.74 -6.68
N LEU A 324 4.48 20.15 -7.35
CA LEU A 324 4.45 20.61 -8.74
C LEU A 324 3.56 21.82 -8.89
N GLN A 325 4.03 22.77 -9.69
CA GLN A 325 3.23 23.86 -10.22
C GLN A 325 2.92 23.52 -11.68
N LEU A 326 1.68 23.10 -11.94
CA LEU A 326 1.21 22.79 -13.30
C LEU A 326 1.15 24.06 -14.14
N GLN A 327 1.55 23.97 -15.40
CA GLN A 327 1.56 25.09 -16.36
C GLN A 327 0.24 25.17 -17.12
N GLU A 328 -0.40 24.03 -17.37
CA GLU A 328 -1.68 23.93 -18.05
C GLU A 328 -2.85 23.87 -17.06
N ALA A 329 -4.07 23.93 -17.61
CA ALA A 329 -5.28 23.85 -16.84
C ALA A 329 -5.37 22.51 -16.09
N VAL A 330 -5.80 22.58 -14.83
CA VAL A 330 -6.02 21.41 -13.96
C VAL A 330 -7.06 20.45 -14.55
N THR A 331 -8.01 20.98 -15.33
CA THR A 331 -9.05 20.21 -16.02
C THR A 331 -8.85 20.32 -17.52
N GLN A 332 -8.71 19.19 -18.19
CA GLN A 332 -8.55 19.09 -19.63
C GLN A 332 -9.68 18.24 -20.23
N ASN A 333 -10.23 18.70 -21.36
CA ASN A 333 -11.25 17.96 -22.11
C ASN A 333 -10.59 17.24 -23.29
N ILE A 334 -10.97 15.99 -23.49
CA ILE A 334 -10.51 15.17 -24.60
C ILE A 334 -11.70 14.58 -25.35
N ALA A 335 -11.69 14.71 -26.65
CA ALA A 335 -12.70 14.11 -27.53
C ALA A 335 -12.07 12.95 -28.31
N LEU A 336 -12.54 11.74 -28.06
CA LEU A 336 -12.02 10.52 -28.65
C LEU A 336 -12.94 10.03 -29.78
N ARG A 337 -12.31 9.47 -30.81
CA ARG A 337 -13.00 8.79 -31.92
C ARG A 337 -12.60 7.33 -31.95
N PRO A 338 -13.53 6.39 -32.18
CA PRO A 338 -13.19 4.97 -32.25
C PRO A 338 -12.04 4.70 -33.22
N GLY A 339 -11.03 3.98 -32.78
CA GLY A 339 -9.85 3.62 -33.58
C GLY A 339 -8.79 4.71 -33.75
N HIS A 340 -8.93 5.84 -33.05
CA HIS A 340 -7.94 6.91 -33.02
C HIS A 340 -7.49 7.17 -31.58
N ASP A 341 -6.18 7.13 -31.39
CA ASP A 341 -5.56 7.50 -30.11
C ASP A 341 -5.42 9.01 -30.03
N ALA A 342 -5.47 9.54 -28.83
CA ALA A 342 -5.15 10.93 -28.54
C ALA A 342 -4.05 11.01 -27.51
N GLU A 343 -3.17 11.98 -27.68
CA GLU A 343 -2.12 12.30 -26.73
C GLU A 343 -2.35 13.72 -26.18
N LEU A 344 -2.32 13.81 -24.85
CA LEU A 344 -2.26 15.08 -24.14
C LEU A 344 -0.91 15.17 -23.44
N VAL A 345 -0.29 16.34 -23.55
CA VAL A 345 0.95 16.65 -22.86
C VAL A 345 0.69 17.78 -21.87
N SER A 346 1.04 17.56 -20.62
CA SER A 346 0.95 18.58 -19.58
C SER A 346 2.32 18.74 -18.92
N ARG A 347 2.65 19.97 -18.52
CA ARG A 347 3.93 20.28 -17.92
C ARG A 347 3.76 20.87 -16.52
N GLY A 348 4.74 20.57 -15.68
CA GLY A 348 4.78 21.12 -14.34
C GLY A 348 6.20 21.40 -13.89
N ARG A 349 6.38 22.46 -13.11
CA ARG A 349 7.66 22.80 -12.49
C ARG A 349 7.72 22.23 -11.08
N ILE A 350 8.81 21.52 -10.75
CA ILE A 350 9.06 20.99 -9.41
C ILE A 350 9.32 22.16 -8.45
N VAL A 351 8.58 22.18 -7.34
CA VAL A 351 8.65 23.24 -6.33
C VAL A 351 9.86 23.05 -5.41
N ALA A 352 10.07 21.82 -4.92
CA ALA A 352 11.18 21.46 -4.04
C ALA A 352 11.96 20.28 -4.62
N THR A 353 13.24 20.49 -4.91
CA THR A 353 14.16 19.44 -5.37
C THR A 353 14.47 18.46 -4.23
N GLY A 354 14.74 17.19 -4.57
CA GLY A 354 15.01 16.14 -3.58
C GLY A 354 13.77 15.63 -2.84
N THR A 355 12.60 16.23 -3.06
CA THR A 355 11.32 15.75 -2.58
C THR A 355 10.55 15.11 -3.74
N PRO A 356 9.94 13.94 -3.55
CA PRO A 356 9.13 13.32 -4.59
C PRO A 356 7.98 14.23 -5.04
N TRP A 357 7.70 14.22 -6.33
CA TRP A 357 6.49 14.78 -6.89
C TRP A 357 5.46 13.68 -7.13
N VAL A 358 4.19 14.03 -7.02
CA VAL A 358 3.05 13.13 -7.22
C VAL A 358 2.04 13.79 -8.14
N ILE A 359 1.62 13.08 -9.18
CA ILE A 359 0.52 13.48 -10.05
C ILE A 359 -0.55 12.40 -10.01
N VAL A 360 -1.80 12.84 -9.94
CA VAL A 360 -2.99 11.99 -10.05
C VAL A 360 -3.85 12.53 -11.19
N VAL A 361 -4.19 11.66 -12.13
CA VAL A 361 -5.10 11.96 -13.26
C VAL A 361 -6.40 11.22 -13.03
N ILE A 362 -7.51 11.94 -12.91
CA ILE A 362 -8.83 11.42 -12.58
C ILE A 362 -9.73 11.61 -13.81
N PRO A 363 -10.19 10.52 -14.45
CA PRO A 363 -11.09 10.60 -15.58
C PRO A 363 -12.53 10.81 -15.13
N ASP A 364 -13.25 11.71 -15.77
CA ASP A 364 -14.70 11.95 -15.59
C ASP A 364 -15.16 12.08 -14.12
N GLY A 365 -14.27 12.52 -13.23
CA GLY A 365 -14.52 12.59 -11.80
C GLY A 365 -14.52 11.23 -11.07
N VAL A 366 -14.18 10.13 -11.75
CA VAL A 366 -14.21 8.77 -11.20
C VAL A 366 -12.86 8.48 -10.50
N LEU A 367 -12.80 8.69 -9.19
CA LEU A 367 -11.58 8.52 -8.41
C LEU A 367 -11.05 7.07 -8.45
N SER A 368 -11.91 6.06 -8.47
CA SER A 368 -11.48 4.64 -8.55
C SER A 368 -10.77 4.28 -9.86
N ALA A 369 -10.92 5.09 -10.90
CA ALA A 369 -10.27 4.92 -12.21
C ALA A 369 -8.99 5.78 -12.35
N HIS A 370 -8.57 6.48 -11.32
CA HIS A 370 -7.40 7.36 -11.41
C HIS A 370 -6.10 6.62 -11.77
N ARG A 371 -5.17 7.37 -12.32
CA ARG A 371 -3.79 6.94 -12.55
C ARG A 371 -2.84 7.84 -11.76
N GLU A 372 -1.88 7.21 -11.11
CA GLU A 372 -0.84 7.89 -10.32
C GLU A 372 0.50 7.78 -11.04
N VAL A 373 1.22 8.88 -11.10
CA VAL A 373 2.62 8.93 -11.52
C VAL A 373 3.42 9.72 -10.49
N THR A 374 4.58 9.22 -10.15
CA THR A 374 5.45 9.82 -9.14
C THR A 374 6.90 9.75 -9.58
N GLY A 375 7.74 10.64 -9.08
CA GLY A 375 9.19 10.58 -9.31
C GLY A 375 9.95 11.54 -8.40
N ILE A 376 11.28 11.49 -8.48
CA ILE A 376 12.18 12.39 -7.76
C ILE A 376 13.08 13.08 -8.77
N ALA A 377 13.22 14.42 -8.68
CA ALA A 377 14.12 15.14 -9.55
C ALA A 377 15.56 14.63 -9.42
N GLY A 378 16.19 14.34 -10.57
CA GLY A 378 17.58 13.86 -10.64
C GLY A 378 17.80 12.39 -10.35
N VAL A 379 16.76 11.63 -10.04
CA VAL A 379 16.81 10.16 -9.88
C VAL A 379 16.13 9.51 -11.07
N LYS A 380 16.86 8.65 -11.80
CA LYS A 380 16.25 7.77 -12.81
C LYS A 380 15.68 6.56 -12.07
N GLU A 381 14.39 6.31 -12.24
CA GLU A 381 13.73 5.08 -11.75
C GLU A 381 14.20 3.84 -12.53
#